data_5be12d6446f4faaee76ea543bea08dac
#
_entry.id   5be12d6446f4faaee76ea543bea08dac
#
_cell.length_a   1.000
_cell.length_b   1.000
_cell.length_c   1.000
_cell.angle_alpha   90.00
_cell.angle_beta   90.00
_cell.angle_gamma   90.00
#
_symmetry.space_group_name_H-M   'P 1'
#
loop_
_entity.id
_entity.type
_entity.pdbx_description
1 polymer ?
#
loop_
_entity_poly.entity_id
_entity_poly.type
_entity_poly.pdbx_seq_one_letter_code
_entity_poly.pdbx_strand_id
1 'polypeptide(L)'
;MDYKEIEYKYWANSFTKEDLQSRIEDVVLSSNLEAPETIYVVSCDDYYIRDCDHERNFVRFRKGGGIYELTLKRKLKTNVIRKEINLNVTNNEDSAVVEFLTLSGYTKAFQVYKEAWIWHFNNCDVSYYTLSDGRSVVELEAVNYSTLEEGVNAINDWEDSLGLSSLSRETRSLYEIFTEEGAAGQLSSADSKDE
;
A
#
# COMPACT_ATOMS: atom_id res chain seq x y z
N MET A 1 -11.29 -5.37 18.73
CA MET A 1 -10.15 -5.30 17.79
C MET A 1 -10.19 -3.96 17.10
N ASP A 2 -9.14 -3.17 17.21
CA ASP A 2 -9.03 -1.88 16.55
C ASP A 2 -8.25 -2.13 15.25
N TYR A 3 -8.97 -2.32 14.16
CA TYR A 3 -8.41 -2.57 12.82
C TYR A 3 -7.76 -1.28 12.30
N LYS A 4 -6.54 -1.00 12.74
CA LYS A 4 -5.78 0.16 12.30
C LYS A 4 -4.53 -0.29 11.58
N GLU A 5 -4.22 0.36 10.49
CA GLU A 5 -2.99 0.25 9.74
C GLU A 5 -2.14 1.49 10.05
N ILE A 6 -0.87 1.29 10.30
CA ILE A 6 0.12 2.35 10.46
C ILE A 6 1.19 2.08 9.43
N GLU A 7 1.27 2.93 8.40
CA GLU A 7 2.22 2.78 7.31
C GLU A 7 2.94 4.08 6.99
N TYR A 8 4.22 4.00 6.63
CA TYR A 8 4.99 5.06 5.99
C TYR A 8 5.41 4.62 4.60
N LYS A 9 5.25 5.52 3.65
CA LYS A 9 5.52 5.28 2.24
C LYS A 9 6.51 6.30 1.70
N TYR A 10 7.44 5.86 0.86
CA TYR A 10 8.49 6.71 0.30
C TYR A 10 8.63 6.45 -1.19
N TRP A 11 8.74 7.54 -1.98
CA TRP A 11 9.11 7.40 -3.38
C TRP A 11 10.57 6.99 -3.51
N ALA A 12 10.82 5.88 -4.19
CA ALA A 12 12.14 5.28 -4.38
C ALA A 12 12.76 5.60 -5.75
N ASN A 13 12.63 6.85 -6.22
CA ASN A 13 13.02 7.25 -7.59
C ASN A 13 14.49 6.99 -7.96
N SER A 14 15.39 7.03 -6.97
CA SER A 14 16.83 6.76 -7.13
C SER A 14 17.35 5.68 -6.18
N PHE A 15 16.46 4.97 -5.54
CA PHE A 15 16.74 3.98 -4.52
C PHE A 15 16.21 2.63 -5.02
N THR A 16 17.11 1.67 -5.23
CA THR A 16 16.75 0.39 -5.82
C THR A 16 16.33 -0.65 -4.77
N LYS A 17 15.74 -1.73 -5.21
CA LYS A 17 15.46 -2.89 -4.35
C LYS A 17 16.75 -3.44 -3.72
N GLU A 18 17.83 -3.48 -4.48
CA GLU A 18 19.16 -3.94 -4.03
C GLU A 18 19.73 -3.01 -2.95
N ASP A 19 19.54 -1.69 -3.07
CA ASP A 19 19.93 -0.73 -2.03
C ASP A 19 19.18 -0.98 -0.72
N LEU A 20 17.85 -1.21 -0.79
CA LEU A 20 17.06 -1.53 0.37
C LEU A 20 17.48 -2.85 1.00
N GLN A 21 17.67 -3.88 0.18
CA GLN A 21 18.09 -5.20 0.66
C GLN A 21 19.44 -5.12 1.37
N SER A 22 20.41 -4.40 0.83
CA SER A 22 21.72 -4.22 1.48
C SER A 22 21.59 -3.53 2.84
N ARG A 23 20.76 -2.50 2.95
CA ARG A 23 20.50 -1.82 4.24
C ARG A 23 19.79 -2.73 5.24
N ILE A 24 18.84 -3.55 4.80
CA ILE A 24 18.19 -4.56 5.63
C ILE A 24 19.22 -5.54 6.19
N GLU A 25 20.12 -6.06 5.34
CA GLU A 25 21.18 -6.98 5.74
C GLU A 25 22.12 -6.33 6.78
N ASP A 26 22.49 -5.06 6.60
CA ASP A 26 23.31 -4.31 7.57
C ASP A 26 22.59 -4.12 8.91
N VAL A 27 21.27 -3.82 8.90
CA VAL A 27 20.46 -3.69 10.13
C VAL A 27 20.35 -5.04 10.86
N VAL A 28 20.09 -6.12 10.13
CA VAL A 28 19.99 -7.48 10.69
C VAL A 28 21.30 -7.86 11.38
N LEU A 29 22.44 -7.61 10.73
CA LEU A 29 23.76 -7.93 11.28
C LEU A 29 24.10 -7.06 12.50
N SER A 30 23.90 -5.75 12.39
CA SER A 30 24.30 -4.80 13.46
C SER A 30 23.42 -4.91 14.72
N SER A 31 22.14 -5.25 14.55
CA SER A 31 21.18 -5.37 15.65
C SER A 31 20.98 -6.81 16.12
N ASN A 32 21.69 -7.77 15.54
CA ASN A 32 21.57 -9.20 15.82
C ASN A 32 20.10 -9.70 15.75
N LEU A 33 19.39 -9.25 14.72
CA LEU A 33 18.02 -9.68 14.44
C LEU A 33 18.02 -11.05 13.74
N GLU A 34 16.91 -11.77 13.85
CA GLU A 34 16.67 -12.93 13.00
C GLU A 34 16.50 -12.47 11.54
N ALA A 35 16.99 -13.28 10.59
CA ALA A 35 16.78 -13.02 9.18
C ALA A 35 15.27 -13.02 8.86
N PRO A 36 14.76 -12.01 8.13
CA PRO A 36 13.34 -11.91 7.84
C PRO A 36 12.91 -13.01 6.87
N GLU A 37 11.66 -13.46 7.00
CA GLU A 37 11.00 -14.15 5.90
C GLU A 37 10.84 -13.17 4.75
N THR A 38 11.25 -13.58 3.54
CA THR A 38 11.17 -12.73 2.36
C THR A 38 10.25 -13.36 1.33
N ILE A 39 9.25 -12.62 0.88
CA ILE A 39 8.35 -13.06 -0.19
C ILE A 39 8.41 -12.13 -1.39
N TYR A 40 8.23 -12.70 -2.58
CA TYR A 40 8.03 -11.97 -3.83
C TYR A 40 6.61 -12.18 -4.32
N VAL A 41 5.91 -11.09 -4.62
CA VAL A 41 4.51 -11.10 -5.03
C VAL A 41 4.31 -10.24 -6.26
N VAL A 42 3.67 -10.82 -7.29
CA VAL A 42 3.10 -10.06 -8.41
C VAL A 42 1.60 -9.99 -8.20
N SER A 43 1.07 -8.81 -8.07
CA SER A 43 -0.36 -8.61 -7.80
C SER A 43 -1.00 -7.56 -8.68
N CYS A 44 -2.32 -7.70 -8.81
CA CYS A 44 -3.20 -6.77 -9.45
C CYS A 44 -4.23 -6.30 -8.41
N ASP A 45 -4.26 -5.01 -8.14
CA ASP A 45 -5.17 -4.36 -7.21
C ASP A 45 -6.26 -3.63 -7.99
N ASP A 46 -7.49 -4.12 -7.94
CA ASP A 46 -8.68 -3.43 -8.46
C ASP A 46 -9.27 -2.52 -7.39
N TYR A 47 -9.41 -1.23 -7.67
CA TYR A 47 -9.96 -0.24 -6.74
C TYR A 47 -11.41 0.07 -7.08
N TYR A 48 -12.28 0.02 -6.06
CA TYR A 48 -13.71 0.24 -6.17
C TYR A 48 -14.16 1.36 -5.23
N ILE A 49 -15.12 2.17 -5.71
CA ILE A 49 -15.70 3.31 -4.99
C ILE A 49 -17.22 3.27 -5.05
N ARG A 50 -17.88 4.00 -4.13
CA ARG A 50 -19.31 4.31 -4.21
C ARG A 50 -19.51 5.82 -4.27
N ASP A 51 -20.46 6.27 -5.06
CA ASP A 51 -20.76 7.71 -5.24
C ASP A 51 -21.16 8.42 -3.94
N CYS A 52 -21.68 7.69 -2.97
CA CYS A 52 -22.09 8.23 -1.67
C CYS A 52 -20.95 8.30 -0.64
N ASP A 53 -19.76 7.78 -0.95
CA ASP A 53 -18.63 7.76 -0.02
C ASP A 53 -17.84 9.09 -0.07
N HIS A 54 -18.41 10.15 0.49
CA HIS A 54 -17.75 11.46 0.59
C HIS A 54 -16.48 11.48 1.46
N GLU A 55 -16.21 10.39 2.18
CA GLU A 55 -15.10 10.28 3.14
C GLU A 55 -13.87 9.55 2.58
N ARG A 56 -13.72 9.43 1.27
CA ARG A 56 -12.57 8.75 0.65
C ARG A 56 -12.38 7.30 1.15
N ASN A 57 -13.48 6.59 1.36
CA ASN A 57 -13.45 5.16 1.56
C ASN A 57 -13.34 4.48 0.20
N PHE A 58 -12.54 3.43 0.13
CA PHE A 58 -12.47 2.59 -1.05
C PHE A 58 -12.35 1.13 -0.67
N VAL A 59 -12.72 0.27 -1.60
CA VAL A 59 -12.49 -1.16 -1.52
C VAL A 59 -11.43 -1.53 -2.53
N ARG A 60 -10.44 -2.31 -2.11
CA ARG A 60 -9.42 -2.90 -2.98
C ARG A 60 -9.67 -4.39 -3.07
N PHE A 61 -9.73 -4.92 -4.28
CA PHE A 61 -9.68 -6.35 -4.53
C PHE A 61 -8.32 -6.70 -5.11
N ARG A 62 -7.47 -7.34 -4.30
CA ARG A 62 -6.12 -7.78 -4.66
C ARG A 62 -6.14 -9.20 -5.15
N LYS A 63 -5.47 -9.43 -6.29
CA LYS A 63 -5.32 -10.74 -6.93
C LYS A 63 -3.89 -10.96 -7.38
N GLY A 64 -3.36 -12.17 -7.20
CA GLY A 64 -2.05 -12.59 -7.66
C GLY A 64 -1.14 -13.08 -6.55
N GLY A 65 -0.11 -13.84 -6.92
CA GLY A 65 0.84 -14.39 -5.95
C GLY A 65 0.22 -15.31 -4.88
N GLY A 66 -0.94 -15.91 -5.16
CA GLY A 66 -1.70 -16.69 -4.17
C GLY A 66 -2.54 -15.86 -3.21
N ILE A 67 -2.53 -14.53 -3.35
CA ILE A 67 -3.31 -13.60 -2.54
C ILE A 67 -4.63 -13.30 -3.25
N TYR A 68 -5.74 -13.53 -2.54
CA TYR A 68 -7.08 -13.13 -2.95
C TYR A 68 -7.72 -12.42 -1.76
N GLU A 69 -7.66 -11.10 -1.76
CA GLU A 69 -8.04 -10.29 -0.62
C GLU A 69 -8.94 -9.13 -1.01
N LEU A 70 -10.03 -8.99 -0.27
CA LEU A 70 -10.92 -7.84 -0.33
C LEU A 70 -10.64 -6.93 0.87
N THR A 71 -10.14 -5.72 0.63
CA THR A 71 -9.76 -4.78 1.67
C THR A 71 -10.67 -3.56 1.63
N LEU A 72 -11.32 -3.24 2.76
CA LEU A 72 -11.96 -1.94 2.97
C LEU A 72 -11.00 -1.01 3.71
N LYS A 73 -10.62 0.10 3.07
CA LYS A 73 -9.79 1.16 3.68
C LYS A 73 -10.61 2.41 3.93
N ARG A 74 -10.48 2.96 5.14
CA ARG A 74 -11.08 4.23 5.54
C ARG A 74 -10.02 5.17 6.12
N LYS A 75 -9.90 6.37 5.56
CA LYS A 75 -9.00 7.41 6.09
C LYS A 75 -9.51 7.88 7.44
N LEU A 76 -8.62 7.94 8.43
CA LEU A 76 -8.87 8.57 9.71
C LEU A 76 -8.40 10.04 9.68
N LYS A 77 -8.46 10.73 10.83
CA LYS A 77 -8.07 12.16 10.93
C LYS A 77 -6.58 12.41 10.63
N THR A 78 -5.74 11.39 10.77
CA THR A 78 -4.30 11.46 10.46
C THR A 78 -4.02 10.75 9.14
N ASN A 79 -3.02 11.21 8.39
CA ASN A 79 -2.67 10.62 7.09
C ASN A 79 -1.90 9.28 7.20
N VAL A 80 -1.38 8.96 8.37
CA VAL A 80 -0.54 7.76 8.61
C VAL A 80 -1.29 6.61 9.28
N ILE A 81 -2.51 6.86 9.78
CA ILE A 81 -3.34 5.86 10.45
C ILE A 81 -4.63 5.70 9.67
N ARG A 82 -4.92 4.49 9.23
CA ARG A 82 -6.15 4.13 8.51
C ARG A 82 -6.89 3.03 9.25
N LYS A 83 -8.20 3.00 9.06
CA LYS A 83 -8.98 1.83 9.43
C LYS A 83 -8.96 0.88 8.24
N GLU A 84 -8.51 -0.33 8.47
CA GLU A 84 -8.42 -1.37 7.46
C GLU A 84 -9.13 -2.63 7.92
N ILE A 85 -9.88 -3.27 7.01
CA ILE A 85 -10.51 -4.57 7.22
C ILE A 85 -10.19 -5.43 6.01
N ASN A 86 -9.46 -6.52 6.23
CA ASN A 86 -9.08 -7.48 5.23
C ASN A 86 -9.95 -8.74 5.31
N LEU A 87 -10.48 -9.16 4.19
CA LEU A 87 -11.25 -10.39 4.04
C LEU A 87 -10.56 -11.29 3.00
N ASN A 88 -10.14 -12.48 3.43
CA ASN A 88 -9.65 -13.48 2.50
C ASN A 88 -10.83 -14.03 1.67
N VAL A 89 -10.71 -13.96 0.35
CA VAL A 89 -11.72 -14.41 -0.61
C VAL A 89 -11.19 -15.49 -1.56
N THR A 90 -10.10 -16.16 -1.19
CA THR A 90 -9.41 -17.17 -2.00
C THR A 90 -10.32 -18.30 -2.52
N ASN A 91 -11.34 -18.66 -1.78
CA ASN A 91 -12.28 -19.72 -2.16
C ASN A 91 -13.45 -19.22 -3.02
N ASN A 92 -13.42 -17.98 -3.47
CA ASN A 92 -14.47 -17.40 -4.30
C ASN A 92 -13.94 -17.20 -5.73
N GLU A 93 -14.83 -17.32 -6.70
CA GLU A 93 -14.53 -16.92 -8.07
C GLU A 93 -14.44 -15.40 -8.17
N ASP A 94 -13.53 -14.88 -8.98
CA ASP A 94 -13.35 -13.43 -9.21
C ASP A 94 -14.67 -12.77 -9.62
N SER A 95 -15.45 -13.42 -10.49
CA SER A 95 -16.76 -12.96 -10.94
C SER A 95 -17.75 -12.77 -9.78
N ALA A 96 -17.76 -13.67 -8.81
CA ALA A 96 -18.64 -13.58 -7.64
C ALA A 96 -18.26 -12.40 -6.73
N VAL A 97 -16.95 -12.14 -6.56
CA VAL A 97 -16.47 -10.98 -5.79
C VAL A 97 -16.85 -9.68 -6.48
N VAL A 98 -16.64 -9.61 -7.80
CA VAL A 98 -17.00 -8.43 -8.61
C VAL A 98 -18.52 -8.19 -8.60
N GLU A 99 -19.33 -9.24 -8.73
CA GLU A 99 -20.80 -9.15 -8.66
C GLU A 99 -21.25 -8.68 -7.29
N PHE A 100 -20.68 -9.23 -6.21
CA PHE A 100 -20.96 -8.77 -4.84
C PHE A 100 -20.70 -7.29 -4.68
N LEU A 101 -19.55 -6.78 -5.16
CA LEU A 101 -19.21 -5.37 -5.10
C LEU A 101 -20.20 -4.52 -5.92
N THR A 102 -20.53 -4.95 -7.12
CA THR A 102 -21.47 -4.26 -8.01
C THR A 102 -22.87 -4.17 -7.39
N LEU A 103 -23.40 -5.27 -6.88
CA LEU A 103 -24.71 -5.31 -6.19
C LEU A 103 -24.71 -4.51 -4.89
N SER A 104 -23.54 -4.35 -4.26
CA SER A 104 -23.35 -3.48 -3.09
C SER A 104 -23.18 -2.00 -3.45
N GLY A 105 -23.31 -1.64 -4.73
CA GLY A 105 -23.24 -0.26 -5.22
C GLY A 105 -21.82 0.27 -5.42
N TYR A 106 -20.82 -0.61 -5.50
CA TYR A 106 -19.46 -0.22 -5.83
C TYR A 106 -19.23 -0.27 -7.35
N THR A 107 -18.45 0.68 -7.86
CA THR A 107 -17.98 0.72 -9.25
C THR A 107 -16.46 0.66 -9.27
N LYS A 108 -15.88 -0.05 -10.25
CA LYS A 108 -14.44 -0.11 -10.44
C LYS A 108 -13.95 1.26 -10.92
N ALA A 109 -13.01 1.85 -10.19
CA ALA A 109 -12.40 3.14 -10.53
C ALA A 109 -11.18 2.94 -11.44
N PHE A 110 -10.22 2.14 -11.03
CA PHE A 110 -8.99 1.85 -11.76
C PHE A 110 -8.34 0.56 -11.25
N GLN A 111 -7.22 0.22 -11.87
CA GLN A 111 -6.44 -0.97 -11.55
C GLN A 111 -4.95 -0.61 -11.44
N VAL A 112 -4.26 -1.22 -10.48
CA VAL A 112 -2.82 -1.05 -10.28
C VAL A 112 -2.15 -2.42 -10.29
N TYR A 113 -1.18 -2.60 -11.17
CA TYR A 113 -0.29 -3.75 -11.14
C TYR A 113 0.97 -3.40 -10.37
N LYS A 114 1.45 -4.33 -9.57
CA LYS A 114 2.69 -4.17 -8.84
C LYS A 114 3.45 -5.48 -8.67
N GLU A 115 4.76 -5.34 -8.65
CA GLU A 115 5.72 -6.37 -8.26
C GLU A 115 6.34 -5.94 -6.94
N ALA A 116 6.26 -6.78 -5.92
CA ALA A 116 6.64 -6.46 -4.55
C ALA A 116 7.58 -7.50 -3.97
N TRP A 117 8.61 -7.03 -3.27
CA TRP A 117 9.41 -7.80 -2.32
C TRP A 117 9.04 -7.33 -0.92
N ILE A 118 8.74 -8.27 -0.03
CA ILE A 118 8.31 -7.98 1.34
C ILE A 118 9.22 -8.76 2.29
N TRP A 119 9.81 -8.06 3.23
CA TRP A 119 10.61 -8.61 4.32
C TRP A 119 9.81 -8.51 5.62
N HIS A 120 9.42 -9.67 6.16
CA HIS A 120 8.63 -9.77 7.38
C HIS A 120 9.51 -9.79 8.61
N PHE A 121 9.43 -8.77 9.44
CA PHE A 121 10.03 -8.71 10.76
C PHE A 121 8.95 -8.82 11.83
N ASN A 122 9.37 -9.02 13.09
CA ASN A 122 8.44 -9.21 14.19
C ASN A 122 7.50 -8.01 14.44
N ASN A 123 7.98 -6.78 14.19
CA ASN A 123 7.25 -5.55 14.49
C ASN A 123 7.03 -4.63 13.26
N CYS A 124 7.56 -4.99 12.11
CA CYS A 124 7.45 -4.20 10.89
C CYS A 124 7.53 -5.10 9.65
N ASP A 125 6.66 -4.85 8.70
CA ASP A 125 6.84 -5.31 7.33
C ASP A 125 7.52 -4.20 6.53
N VAL A 126 8.64 -4.54 5.90
CA VAL A 126 9.36 -3.66 4.99
C VAL A 126 9.09 -4.13 3.58
N SER A 127 8.61 -3.26 2.71
CA SER A 127 8.36 -3.66 1.32
C SER A 127 8.99 -2.69 0.32
N TYR A 128 9.43 -3.26 -0.80
CA TYR A 128 9.79 -2.52 -2.01
C TYR A 128 8.91 -3.00 -3.13
N TYR A 129 8.23 -2.09 -3.81
CA TYR A 129 7.43 -2.49 -4.96
C TYR A 129 7.55 -1.51 -6.12
N THR A 130 7.43 -2.07 -7.33
CA THR A 130 7.39 -1.31 -8.59
C THR A 130 5.98 -1.37 -9.16
N LEU A 131 5.46 -0.20 -9.54
CA LEU A 131 4.16 -0.02 -10.18
C LEU A 131 4.29 -0.21 -11.70
N SER A 132 3.18 -0.52 -12.37
CA SER A 132 3.15 -0.70 -13.83
C SER A 132 3.56 0.53 -14.64
N ASP A 133 3.53 1.73 -14.04
CA ASP A 133 4.00 2.98 -14.64
C ASP A 133 5.50 3.24 -14.44
N GLY A 134 6.21 2.30 -13.82
CA GLY A 134 7.65 2.36 -13.57
C GLY A 134 8.05 3.07 -12.27
N ARG A 135 7.12 3.65 -11.53
CA ARG A 135 7.40 4.22 -10.20
C ARG A 135 7.70 3.13 -9.19
N SER A 136 8.65 3.38 -8.31
CA SER A 136 9.00 2.47 -7.22
C SER A 136 8.76 3.11 -5.87
N VAL A 137 8.40 2.30 -4.90
CA VAL A 137 8.00 2.70 -3.55
C VAL A 137 8.65 1.80 -2.53
N VAL A 138 9.15 2.39 -1.43
CA VAL A 138 9.43 1.69 -0.17
C VAL A 138 8.28 1.94 0.78
N GLU A 139 7.82 0.91 1.47
CA GLU A 139 6.75 1.02 2.45
C GLU A 139 7.15 0.31 3.74
N LEU A 140 6.92 0.95 4.87
CA LEU A 140 7.06 0.41 6.20
C LEU A 140 5.66 0.29 6.80
N GLU A 141 5.28 -0.90 7.25
CA GLU A 141 4.01 -1.17 7.90
C GLU A 141 4.26 -1.76 9.29
N ALA A 142 3.69 -1.12 10.34
CA ALA A 142 3.78 -1.67 11.69
C ALA A 142 2.90 -2.91 11.83
N VAL A 143 3.48 -3.97 12.39
CA VAL A 143 2.77 -5.21 12.69
C VAL A 143 2.94 -5.58 14.17
N ASN A 144 2.05 -6.40 14.69
CA ASN A 144 2.14 -6.96 16.05
C ASN A 144 2.29 -5.94 17.20
N TYR A 145 1.74 -4.73 17.05
CA TYR A 145 1.77 -3.71 18.09
C TYR A 145 0.51 -3.76 18.97
N SER A 146 0.65 -3.39 20.24
CA SER A 146 -0.44 -3.35 21.23
C SER A 146 -1.05 -1.97 21.36
N THR A 147 -0.28 -0.91 21.09
CA THR A 147 -0.71 0.49 21.14
C THR A 147 -0.29 1.23 19.86
N LEU A 148 -1.03 2.29 19.51
CA LEU A 148 -0.65 3.13 18.37
C LEU A 148 0.73 3.76 18.52
N GLU A 149 1.09 4.12 19.75
CA GLU A 149 2.41 4.68 20.06
C GLU A 149 3.52 3.66 19.79
N GLU A 150 3.33 2.41 20.21
CA GLU A 150 4.26 1.31 19.92
C GLU A 150 4.44 1.10 18.41
N GLY A 151 3.34 1.07 17.64
CA GLY A 151 3.41 0.91 16.18
C GLY A 151 4.10 2.08 15.48
N VAL A 152 3.83 3.32 15.90
CA VAL A 152 4.50 4.51 15.33
C VAL A 152 5.99 4.50 15.69
N ASN A 153 6.36 4.14 16.91
CA ASN A 153 7.76 4.05 17.32
C ASN A 153 8.50 2.97 16.53
N ALA A 154 7.88 1.80 16.32
CA ALA A 154 8.48 0.73 15.53
C ALA A 154 8.80 1.21 14.09
N ILE A 155 7.87 1.91 13.43
CA ILE A 155 8.14 2.44 12.08
C ILE A 155 9.22 3.51 12.08
N ASN A 156 9.25 4.42 13.07
CA ASN A 156 10.28 5.44 13.18
C ASN A 156 11.68 4.81 13.37
N ASP A 157 11.78 3.79 14.22
CA ASP A 157 13.05 3.06 14.45
C ASP A 157 13.53 2.38 13.14
N TRP A 158 12.62 1.81 12.37
CA TRP A 158 12.94 1.22 11.07
C TRP A 158 13.29 2.28 10.02
N GLU A 159 12.57 3.41 9.97
CA GLU A 159 12.90 4.55 9.09
C GLU A 159 14.33 5.03 9.31
N ASP A 160 14.70 5.23 10.58
CA ASP A 160 16.03 5.71 10.98
C ASP A 160 17.11 4.64 10.68
N SER A 161 16.85 3.39 11.03
CA SER A 161 17.80 2.28 10.83
C SER A 161 18.09 2.03 9.35
N LEU A 162 17.09 2.14 8.49
CA LEU A 162 17.21 1.99 7.04
C LEU A 162 17.63 3.30 6.35
N GLY A 163 17.75 4.43 7.08
CA GLY A 163 18.13 5.73 6.52
C GLY A 163 17.13 6.26 5.49
N LEU A 164 15.84 5.96 5.65
CA LEU A 164 14.79 6.36 4.71
C LEU A 164 14.35 7.82 4.89
N SER A 165 14.70 8.47 5.98
CA SER A 165 14.41 9.89 6.24
C SER A 165 14.95 10.84 5.17
N SER A 166 15.93 10.40 4.36
CA SER A 166 16.44 11.14 3.19
C SER A 166 15.52 11.07 1.97
N LEU A 167 14.55 10.14 1.94
CA LEU A 167 13.58 10.00 0.86
C LEU A 167 12.35 10.89 1.10
N SER A 168 11.66 11.22 0.01
CA SER A 168 10.40 11.95 0.11
C SER A 168 9.28 11.04 0.63
N ARG A 169 8.78 11.33 1.83
CA ARG A 169 7.64 10.61 2.41
C ARG A 169 6.36 10.97 1.67
N GLU A 170 5.64 9.95 1.20
CA GLU A 170 4.32 10.09 0.59
C GLU A 170 3.23 9.74 1.63
N THR A 171 2.32 10.65 1.87
CA THR A 171 1.24 10.49 2.88
C THR A 171 -0.09 10.06 2.27
N ARG A 172 -0.19 10.07 0.93
CA ARG A 172 -1.39 9.63 0.22
C ARG A 172 -1.36 8.12 0.00
N SER A 173 -2.54 7.51 -0.04
CA SER A 173 -2.69 6.15 -0.53
C SER A 173 -2.48 6.09 -2.06
N LEU A 174 -2.17 4.92 -2.60
CA LEU A 174 -2.15 4.72 -4.06
C LEU A 174 -3.50 5.12 -4.69
N TYR A 175 -4.60 4.85 -4.00
CA TYR A 175 -5.92 5.30 -4.44
C TYR A 175 -5.99 6.82 -4.63
N GLU A 176 -5.52 7.60 -3.65
CA GLU A 176 -5.52 9.08 -3.73
C GLU A 176 -4.60 9.57 -4.86
N ILE A 177 -3.41 8.97 -4.99
CA ILE A 177 -2.44 9.34 -6.02
C ILE A 177 -3.03 9.12 -7.41
N PHE A 178 -3.50 7.92 -7.73
CA PHE A 178 -4.03 7.61 -9.05
C PHE A 178 -5.35 8.34 -9.36
N THR A 179 -6.17 8.63 -8.36
CA THR A 179 -7.40 9.41 -8.55
C THR A 179 -7.08 10.87 -8.88
N GLU A 180 -6.13 11.49 -8.19
CA GLU A 180 -5.72 12.88 -8.42
C GLU A 180 -5.02 13.03 -9.78
N GLU A 181 -4.16 12.10 -10.16
CA GLU A 181 -3.49 12.08 -11.47
C GLU A 181 -4.47 11.86 -12.63
N GLY A 182 -5.44 10.96 -12.47
CA GLY A 182 -6.50 10.74 -13.45
C GLY A 182 -7.39 11.97 -13.65
N ALA A 183 -7.71 12.69 -12.60
CA ALA A 183 -8.45 13.94 -12.68
C ALA A 183 -7.64 15.04 -13.41
N ALA A 184 -6.33 15.14 -13.11
CA ALA A 184 -5.45 16.08 -13.79
C ALA A 184 -5.29 15.77 -15.30
N GLY A 185 -5.23 14.48 -15.67
CA GLY A 185 -5.18 14.05 -17.07
C GLY A 185 -6.46 14.36 -17.86
N GLN A 186 -7.62 14.33 -17.21
CA GLN A 186 -8.89 14.72 -17.85
C GLN A 186 -9.01 16.23 -18.08
N LEU A 187 -8.47 17.05 -17.18
CA LEU A 187 -8.45 18.52 -17.36
C LEU A 187 -7.52 18.93 -18.48
N SER A 188 -6.35 18.30 -18.63
CA SER A 188 -5.42 18.61 -19.73
C SER A 188 -5.94 18.21 -21.12
N SER A 189 -6.82 17.22 -21.19
CA SER A 189 -7.44 16.78 -22.45
C SER A 189 -8.65 17.63 -22.86
N ALA A 190 -9.25 18.38 -21.93
CA ALA A 190 -10.36 19.27 -22.20
C ALA A 190 -9.90 20.61 -22.80
N ASP A 191 -8.74 21.12 -22.37
CA ASP A 191 -8.18 22.39 -22.87
C ASP A 191 -7.59 22.29 -24.31
N SER A 192 -7.41 21.07 -24.84
CA SER A 192 -6.87 20.86 -26.19
C SER A 192 -7.93 20.73 -27.30
N LYS A 193 -9.22 20.96 -27.02
CA LYS A 193 -10.32 20.86 -27.99
C LYS A 193 -10.92 22.18 -28.46
N ASP A 194 -10.38 23.32 -28.01
CA ASP A 194 -10.83 24.66 -28.35
C ASP A 194 -9.76 25.47 -29.14
N GLU A 195 -9.02 24.80 -30.05
CA GLU A 195 -8.25 25.48 -31.12
C GLU A 195 -8.66 25.02 -32.51
#